data_a5b20db0f68cb74c304957f428ca45d7
#
_entry.id   a5b20db0f68cb74c304957f428ca45d7
#
_cell.length_a   1.000
_cell.length_b   1.000
_cell.length_c   1.000
_cell.angle_alpha   90.00
_cell.angle_beta   90.00
_cell.angle_gamma   90.00
#
_symmetry.space_group_name_H-M   'P 1'
#
loop_
_entity.id
_entity.type
_entity.pdbx_description
1 polymer ?
#
loop_
_entity_poly.entity_id
_entity_poly.type
_entity_poly.pdbx_seq_one_letter_code
_entity_poly.pdbx_strand_id
1 'polypeptide(L)'
;ASMLAWVLEYAGLAPGFLIGGVPENFSVSARLPQTPRQDPNSKSPFFVIEADEYDTAFFDKRSKFVHYRPRTAILNNLEFDHADIFADLGAIQTQFHHLVRTVPSEGLIVCNGQQQSLQDTLDKGCWTLVEKFGTEQGWQVGTVHADGSFDVCHHGETVGHVAWELMGEHNRMNALAVISAARHAGVDIQTACEALSAFKNVKRRMEIKGTVNGITVYDDFAHHPTAIETTIEGLRQRVGNARILAVLEPRSNTMKLGTMKAALPASLKGADQVFCYAGGVDWNVAEALAPLGGKLHVGKDFDAFVAEIVKNAEAGDHILVMSNGGFGGIHGKLLEALK
;
A
#
# COMPACT_ATOMS: atom_id res chain seq x y z
N ALA A 1 -1.93 7.47 -3.66
CA ALA A 1 -2.74 8.69 -3.45
C ALA A 1 -2.04 9.66 -2.52
N SER A 2 -1.68 9.29 -1.29
CA SER A 2 -1.07 10.17 -0.26
C SER A 2 0.19 10.88 -0.75
N MET A 3 1.13 10.16 -1.33
CA MET A 3 2.37 10.74 -1.90
C MET A 3 2.07 11.76 -2.98
N LEU A 4 1.14 11.47 -3.91
CA LEU A 4 0.78 12.40 -4.98
C LEU A 4 0.15 13.68 -4.44
N ALA A 5 -0.79 13.56 -3.49
CA ALA A 5 -1.39 14.72 -2.84
C ALA A 5 -0.33 15.59 -2.16
N TRP A 6 0.64 14.96 -1.48
CA TRP A 6 1.74 15.67 -0.85
C TRP A 6 2.68 16.35 -1.85
N VAL A 7 3.07 15.69 -2.94
CA VAL A 7 3.91 16.29 -3.98
C VAL A 7 3.25 17.53 -4.58
N LEU A 8 1.95 17.47 -4.89
CA LEU A 8 1.20 18.62 -5.39
C LEU A 8 1.10 19.76 -4.36
N GLU A 9 0.95 19.40 -3.06
CA GLU A 9 0.96 20.39 -1.97
C GLU A 9 2.32 21.05 -1.82
N TYR A 10 3.39 20.26 -1.82
CA TYR A 10 4.76 20.74 -1.72
C TYR A 10 5.11 21.70 -2.86
N ALA A 11 4.66 21.38 -4.07
CA ALA A 11 4.78 22.24 -5.24
C ALA A 11 3.89 23.51 -5.18
N GLY A 12 3.08 23.68 -4.12
CA GLY A 12 2.22 24.86 -3.92
C GLY A 12 0.94 24.85 -4.73
N LEU A 13 0.51 23.68 -5.25
CA LEU A 13 -0.71 23.54 -6.06
C LEU A 13 -1.98 23.36 -5.23
N ALA A 14 -1.87 23.17 -3.92
CA ALA A 14 -2.96 23.10 -2.94
C ALA A 14 -4.13 22.17 -3.31
N PRO A 15 -3.89 20.89 -3.67
CA PRO A 15 -4.92 19.99 -4.19
C PRO A 15 -6.00 19.68 -3.16
N GLY A 16 -7.21 19.37 -3.63
CA GLY A 16 -8.15 18.57 -2.86
C GLY A 16 -7.75 17.10 -2.90
N PHE A 17 -8.19 16.32 -1.92
CA PHE A 17 -7.96 14.89 -1.92
C PHE A 17 -9.01 14.13 -1.10
N LEU A 18 -9.17 12.84 -1.48
CA LEU A 18 -9.86 11.82 -0.70
C LEU A 18 -8.99 10.56 -0.70
N ILE A 19 -8.52 10.15 0.47
CA ILE A 19 -7.55 9.08 0.67
C ILE A 19 -8.07 8.16 1.77
N GLY A 20 -7.92 6.84 1.60
CA GLY A 20 -8.39 5.84 2.58
C GLY A 20 -7.62 5.84 3.90
N GLY A 21 -6.34 6.22 3.88
CA GLY A 21 -5.51 6.39 5.07
C GLY A 21 -5.40 7.85 5.52
N VAL A 22 -4.71 8.10 6.64
CA VAL A 22 -4.41 9.44 7.13
C VAL A 22 -2.93 9.74 6.91
N PRO A 23 -2.55 10.53 5.88
CA PRO A 23 -1.17 10.92 5.68
C PRO A 23 -0.70 11.84 6.81
N GLU A 24 0.47 11.58 7.37
CA GLU A 24 0.98 12.36 8.50
C GLU A 24 1.29 13.81 8.11
N ASN A 25 1.67 14.07 6.87
CA ASN A 25 1.89 15.42 6.36
C ASN A 25 0.62 16.30 6.39
N PHE A 26 -0.57 15.71 6.34
CA PHE A 26 -1.84 16.44 6.34
C PHE A 26 -2.65 16.29 7.61
N SER A 27 -2.46 15.19 8.35
CA SER A 27 -3.26 14.81 9.54
C SER A 27 -4.76 14.63 9.29
N VAL A 28 -5.20 14.65 8.04
CA VAL A 28 -6.60 14.41 7.59
C VAL A 28 -6.60 13.51 6.36
N SER A 29 -7.67 12.75 6.17
CA SER A 29 -7.83 11.85 5.02
C SER A 29 -8.57 12.48 3.83
N ALA A 30 -9.20 13.64 4.03
CA ALA A 30 -9.93 14.34 2.98
C ALA A 30 -9.84 15.85 3.16
N ARG A 31 -9.79 16.57 2.05
CA ARG A 31 -9.78 18.04 2.00
C ARG A 31 -10.30 18.51 0.63
N LEU A 32 -11.05 19.60 0.61
CA LEU A 32 -11.40 20.29 -0.62
C LEU A 32 -10.19 21.05 -1.19
N PRO A 33 -10.15 21.29 -2.52
CA PRO A 33 -9.10 22.10 -3.14
C PRO A 33 -9.01 23.49 -2.49
N GLN A 34 -7.79 23.95 -2.25
CA GLN A 34 -7.50 25.25 -1.66
C GLN A 34 -6.91 26.21 -2.71
N THR A 35 -6.58 27.42 -2.29
CA THR A 35 -5.96 28.42 -3.14
C THR A 35 -4.50 28.06 -3.40
N PRO A 36 -4.07 27.89 -4.67
CA PRO A 36 -2.68 27.63 -5.01
C PRO A 36 -1.79 28.84 -4.73
N ARG A 37 -0.49 28.60 -4.44
CA ARG A 37 0.48 29.69 -4.27
C ARG A 37 0.71 30.48 -5.57
N GLN A 38 0.62 29.79 -6.72
CA GLN A 38 0.85 30.37 -8.05
C GLN A 38 -0.32 31.24 -8.54
N ASP A 39 -1.53 30.97 -8.06
CA ASP A 39 -2.74 31.73 -8.41
C ASP A 39 -3.63 31.93 -7.16
N PRO A 40 -3.38 33.00 -6.38
CA PRO A 40 -4.15 33.27 -5.18
C PRO A 40 -5.61 33.69 -5.42
N ASN A 41 -6.02 33.86 -6.68
CA ASN A 41 -7.39 34.27 -7.06
C ASN A 41 -8.25 33.10 -7.53
N SER A 42 -7.69 31.87 -7.61
CA SER A 42 -8.44 30.70 -8.05
C SER A 42 -8.35 29.56 -7.01
N LYS A 43 -9.19 28.54 -7.18
CA LYS A 43 -9.04 27.26 -6.48
C LYS A 43 -8.15 26.33 -7.29
N SER A 44 -7.43 25.45 -6.61
CA SER A 44 -6.67 24.40 -7.28
C SER A 44 -7.55 23.59 -8.24
N PRO A 45 -7.10 23.33 -9.47
CA PRO A 45 -7.80 22.47 -10.41
C PRO A 45 -7.59 20.97 -10.09
N PHE A 46 -6.75 20.64 -9.09
CA PHE A 46 -6.35 19.28 -8.80
C PHE A 46 -7.17 18.67 -7.67
N PHE A 47 -7.59 17.42 -7.87
CA PHE A 47 -8.18 16.58 -6.86
C PHE A 47 -7.56 15.17 -6.96
N VAL A 48 -6.92 14.71 -5.88
CA VAL A 48 -6.33 13.38 -5.80
C VAL A 48 -7.30 12.44 -5.09
N ILE A 49 -7.69 11.36 -5.75
CA ILE A 49 -8.60 10.38 -5.17
C ILE A 49 -7.95 8.99 -5.16
N GLU A 50 -8.08 8.30 -4.03
CA GLU A 50 -7.78 6.88 -3.95
C GLU A 50 -8.95 6.11 -4.58
N ALA A 51 -8.68 5.53 -5.75
CA ALA A 51 -9.68 4.88 -6.57
C ALA A 51 -9.85 3.42 -6.13
N ASP A 52 -11.05 3.11 -5.68
CA ASP A 52 -11.46 1.81 -5.15
C ASP A 52 -12.32 1.10 -6.23
N GLU A 53 -12.10 -0.19 -6.45
CA GLU A 53 -12.82 -1.04 -7.40
C GLU A 53 -14.17 -1.52 -6.91
N TYR A 54 -14.54 -1.28 -5.65
CA TYR A 54 -15.87 -1.62 -5.14
C TYR A 54 -16.99 -0.97 -5.94
N ASP A 55 -18.16 -1.61 -5.94
CA ASP A 55 -19.36 -1.10 -6.57
C ASP A 55 -19.77 0.27 -5.99
N THR A 56 -20.39 1.08 -6.85
CA THR A 56 -20.73 2.47 -6.54
C THR A 56 -21.84 2.57 -5.52
N ALA A 57 -22.92 1.78 -5.71
CA ALA A 57 -24.11 1.82 -4.88
C ALA A 57 -24.93 0.53 -5.06
N PHE A 58 -25.97 0.38 -4.24
CA PHE A 58 -26.91 -0.74 -4.34
C PHE A 58 -27.52 -0.90 -5.75
N PHE A 59 -27.79 0.20 -6.41
CA PHE A 59 -28.40 0.24 -7.76
C PHE A 59 -27.39 0.44 -8.90
N ASP A 60 -26.11 0.63 -8.60
CA ASP A 60 -25.03 0.75 -9.59
C ASP A 60 -23.85 -0.15 -9.19
N LYS A 61 -23.74 -1.29 -9.86
CA LYS A 61 -22.74 -2.31 -9.60
C LYS A 61 -21.43 -2.10 -10.34
N ARG A 62 -21.28 -0.98 -11.07
CA ARG A 62 -19.99 -0.58 -11.66
C ARG A 62 -19.07 -0.10 -10.56
N SER A 63 -17.77 -0.36 -10.73
CA SER A 63 -16.75 0.14 -9.81
C SER A 63 -16.78 1.67 -9.73
N LYS A 64 -16.59 2.22 -8.53
CA LYS A 64 -16.67 3.67 -8.25
C LYS A 64 -15.80 4.50 -9.16
N PHE A 65 -14.60 4.01 -9.48
CA PHE A 65 -13.62 4.76 -10.24
C PHE A 65 -14.06 5.10 -11.68
N VAL A 66 -15.04 4.39 -12.27
CA VAL A 66 -15.56 4.75 -13.61
C VAL A 66 -16.28 6.09 -13.63
N HIS A 67 -16.72 6.56 -12.47
CA HIS A 67 -17.39 7.85 -12.31
C HIS A 67 -16.41 9.03 -12.16
N TYR A 68 -15.15 8.78 -11.84
CA TYR A 68 -14.16 9.82 -11.54
C TYR A 68 -13.62 10.51 -12.78
N ARG A 69 -13.62 9.83 -13.95
CA ARG A 69 -13.14 10.36 -15.24
C ARG A 69 -11.81 11.09 -15.11
N PRO A 70 -10.75 10.44 -14.63
CA PRO A 70 -9.50 11.10 -14.33
C PRO A 70 -8.81 11.58 -15.61
N ARG A 71 -8.08 12.70 -15.53
CA ARG A 71 -7.11 13.10 -16.56
C ARG A 71 -5.78 12.37 -16.41
N THR A 72 -5.43 11.97 -15.19
CA THR A 72 -4.25 11.17 -14.89
C THR A 72 -4.71 9.97 -14.06
N ALA A 73 -4.47 8.77 -14.54
CA ALA A 73 -4.78 7.53 -13.82
C ALA A 73 -3.48 6.78 -13.52
N ILE A 74 -3.26 6.38 -12.26
CA ILE A 74 -2.17 5.47 -11.88
C ILE A 74 -2.77 4.07 -11.75
N LEU A 75 -2.27 3.13 -12.54
CA LEU A 75 -2.57 1.70 -12.46
C LEU A 75 -1.35 1.01 -11.84
N ASN A 76 -1.43 0.76 -10.52
CA ASN A 76 -0.28 0.35 -9.73
C ASN A 76 -0.09 -1.16 -9.70
N ASN A 77 -1.14 -1.90 -9.34
CA ASN A 77 -1.21 -3.36 -9.39
C ASN A 77 -2.66 -3.78 -9.65
N LEU A 78 -2.83 -4.97 -10.19
CA LEU A 78 -4.13 -5.58 -10.44
C LEU A 78 -4.05 -7.06 -10.14
N GLU A 79 -4.59 -7.43 -8.98
CA GLU A 79 -4.65 -8.79 -8.46
C GLU A 79 -6.09 -9.17 -8.16
N PHE A 80 -6.36 -10.47 -7.97
CA PHE A 80 -7.67 -10.91 -7.54
C PHE A 80 -7.86 -10.61 -6.05
N ASP A 81 -8.80 -9.72 -5.76
CA ASP A 81 -9.30 -9.42 -4.42
C ASP A 81 -10.81 -9.21 -4.48
N HIS A 82 -11.44 -8.88 -3.35
CA HIS A 82 -12.87 -8.62 -3.26
C HIS A 82 -13.73 -9.76 -3.83
N ALA A 83 -13.42 -11.00 -3.41
CA ALA A 83 -14.13 -12.21 -3.83
C ALA A 83 -15.63 -12.23 -3.48
N ASP A 84 -16.08 -11.28 -2.67
CA ASP A 84 -17.49 -11.04 -2.35
C ASP A 84 -18.26 -10.35 -3.49
N ILE A 85 -17.58 -9.65 -4.39
CA ILE A 85 -18.20 -8.93 -5.52
C ILE A 85 -17.65 -9.30 -6.89
N PHE A 86 -16.45 -9.88 -6.98
CA PHE A 86 -15.83 -10.31 -8.23
C PHE A 86 -15.64 -11.82 -8.27
N ALA A 87 -16.06 -12.44 -9.37
CA ALA A 87 -15.93 -13.89 -9.56
C ALA A 87 -14.48 -14.32 -9.81
N ASP A 88 -13.72 -13.50 -10.53
CA ASP A 88 -12.35 -13.79 -10.97
C ASP A 88 -11.59 -12.51 -11.32
N LEU A 89 -10.29 -12.66 -11.67
CA LEU A 89 -9.44 -11.56 -12.09
C LEU A 89 -9.96 -10.88 -13.38
N GLY A 90 -10.56 -11.64 -14.32
CA GLY A 90 -11.11 -11.10 -15.55
C GLY A 90 -12.27 -10.13 -15.33
N ALA A 91 -13.08 -10.37 -14.27
CA ALA A 91 -14.12 -9.44 -13.86
C ALA A 91 -13.53 -8.11 -13.38
N ILE A 92 -12.45 -8.13 -12.58
CA ILE A 92 -11.75 -6.92 -12.14
C ILE A 92 -11.09 -6.21 -13.33
N GLN A 93 -10.39 -6.94 -14.20
CA GLN A 93 -9.80 -6.40 -15.44
C GLN A 93 -10.84 -5.68 -16.32
N THR A 94 -12.06 -6.17 -16.34
CA THR A 94 -13.16 -5.53 -17.06
C THR A 94 -13.51 -4.17 -16.48
N GLN A 95 -13.57 -4.05 -15.16
CA GLN A 95 -13.79 -2.76 -14.50
C GLN A 95 -12.63 -1.79 -14.72
N PHE A 96 -11.38 -2.26 -14.63
CA PHE A 96 -10.21 -1.44 -14.94
C PHE A 96 -10.21 -0.96 -16.41
N HIS A 97 -10.63 -1.82 -17.34
CA HIS A 97 -10.79 -1.41 -18.73
C HIS A 97 -11.88 -0.34 -18.89
N HIS A 98 -12.98 -0.42 -18.11
CA HIS A 98 -13.98 0.65 -18.08
C HIS A 98 -13.37 1.97 -17.60
N LEU A 99 -12.50 1.96 -16.57
CA LEU A 99 -11.76 3.14 -16.14
C LEU A 99 -10.84 3.68 -17.26
N VAL A 100 -10.02 2.82 -17.86
CA VAL A 100 -9.10 3.18 -18.96
C VAL A 100 -9.84 3.96 -20.06
N ARG A 101 -11.03 3.50 -20.45
CA ARG A 101 -11.86 4.16 -21.46
C ARG A 101 -12.41 5.52 -21.05
N THR A 102 -12.40 5.87 -19.77
CA THR A 102 -12.86 7.20 -19.30
C THR A 102 -11.76 8.25 -19.29
N VAL A 103 -10.50 7.84 -19.38
CA VAL A 103 -9.35 8.75 -19.44
C VAL A 103 -9.32 9.41 -20.85
N PRO A 104 -9.33 10.75 -20.95
CA PRO A 104 -9.33 11.41 -22.26
C PRO A 104 -8.02 11.22 -23.03
N SER A 105 -8.02 11.44 -24.34
CA SER A 105 -6.84 11.30 -25.20
C SER A 105 -5.68 12.22 -24.80
N GLU A 106 -5.98 13.38 -24.23
CA GLU A 106 -5.01 14.34 -23.70
C GLU A 106 -4.59 14.04 -22.26
N GLY A 107 -5.08 12.94 -21.70
CA GLY A 107 -4.75 12.46 -20.37
C GLY A 107 -3.48 11.63 -20.35
N LEU A 108 -3.21 11.01 -19.20
CA LEU A 108 -2.08 10.11 -18.99
C LEU A 108 -2.51 8.90 -18.15
N ILE A 109 -2.11 7.72 -18.59
CA ILE A 109 -2.16 6.50 -17.79
C ILE A 109 -0.72 6.16 -17.36
N VAL A 110 -0.46 6.18 -16.07
CA VAL A 110 0.80 5.76 -15.46
C VAL A 110 0.65 4.31 -15.02
N CYS A 111 1.31 3.38 -15.70
CA CYS A 111 1.06 1.94 -15.54
C CYS A 111 2.30 1.21 -15.03
N ASN A 112 2.10 0.32 -14.05
CA ASN A 112 3.16 -0.60 -13.64
C ASN A 112 3.45 -1.61 -14.76
N GLY A 113 4.62 -1.48 -15.37
CA GLY A 113 5.02 -2.30 -16.50
C GLY A 113 5.45 -3.73 -16.14
N GLN A 114 5.55 -4.05 -14.83
CA GLN A 114 5.84 -5.40 -14.34
C GLN A 114 4.59 -6.25 -14.17
N GLN A 115 3.39 -5.66 -14.31
CA GLN A 115 2.10 -6.32 -14.07
C GLN A 115 1.45 -6.75 -15.38
N GLN A 116 1.52 -8.05 -15.70
CA GLN A 116 0.90 -8.60 -16.90
C GLN A 116 -0.61 -8.38 -16.93
N SER A 117 -1.30 -8.50 -15.79
CA SER A 117 -2.73 -8.26 -15.67
C SER A 117 -3.17 -6.85 -16.09
N LEU A 118 -2.31 -5.84 -15.85
CA LEU A 118 -2.53 -4.47 -16.32
C LEU A 118 -2.27 -4.36 -17.83
N GLN A 119 -1.22 -5.03 -18.35
CA GLN A 119 -0.97 -5.06 -19.80
C GLN A 119 -2.16 -5.69 -20.53
N ASP A 120 -2.64 -6.84 -20.06
CA ASP A 120 -3.82 -7.53 -20.63
C ASP A 120 -5.07 -6.62 -20.61
N THR A 121 -5.18 -5.77 -19.60
CA THR A 121 -6.28 -4.78 -19.50
C THR A 121 -6.14 -3.68 -20.55
N LEU A 122 -4.94 -3.14 -20.74
CA LEU A 122 -4.67 -2.11 -21.75
C LEU A 122 -4.83 -2.66 -23.19
N ASP A 123 -4.48 -3.92 -23.42
CA ASP A 123 -4.61 -4.61 -24.73
C ASP A 123 -6.06 -4.79 -25.17
N LYS A 124 -7.03 -4.69 -24.25
CA LYS A 124 -8.46 -4.64 -24.58
C LYS A 124 -8.86 -3.35 -25.31
N GLY A 125 -7.98 -2.35 -25.32
CA GLY A 125 -8.11 -1.07 -26.00
C GLY A 125 -7.78 0.11 -25.07
N CYS A 126 -6.81 0.91 -25.48
CA CYS A 126 -6.39 2.12 -24.80
C CYS A 126 -6.12 3.22 -25.84
N TRP A 127 -6.70 4.40 -25.64
CA TRP A 127 -6.60 5.54 -26.56
C TRP A 127 -5.87 6.74 -25.96
N THR A 128 -5.36 6.56 -24.73
CA THR A 128 -4.64 7.57 -23.96
C THR A 128 -3.17 7.23 -23.95
N LEU A 129 -2.31 8.23 -23.87
CA LEU A 129 -0.86 8.03 -23.66
C LEU A 129 -0.63 7.20 -22.39
N VAL A 130 0.24 6.19 -22.51
CA VAL A 130 0.64 5.32 -21.40
C VAL A 130 2.12 5.54 -21.11
N GLU A 131 2.45 5.94 -19.89
CA GLU A 131 3.81 5.89 -19.36
C GLU A 131 3.96 4.71 -18.41
N LYS A 132 5.01 3.92 -18.59
CA LYS A 132 5.29 2.76 -17.73
C LYS A 132 6.29 3.11 -16.64
N PHE A 133 6.13 2.53 -15.46
CA PHE A 133 7.15 2.50 -14.42
C PHE A 133 7.52 1.06 -14.07
N GLY A 134 8.70 0.88 -13.46
CA GLY A 134 9.27 -0.42 -13.18
C GLY A 134 9.87 -1.12 -14.39
N THR A 135 10.15 -0.40 -15.48
CA THR A 135 10.72 -0.93 -16.72
C THR A 135 11.83 -0.04 -17.26
N GLU A 136 12.78 -0.61 -17.99
CA GLU A 136 13.92 0.11 -18.57
C GLU A 136 13.50 1.20 -19.57
N GLN A 137 12.40 1.01 -20.27
CA GLN A 137 11.87 1.96 -21.26
C GLN A 137 10.97 3.05 -20.66
N GLY A 138 10.86 3.12 -19.34
CA GLY A 138 10.03 4.07 -18.62
C GLY A 138 10.73 4.63 -17.40
N TRP A 139 9.96 4.80 -16.33
CA TRP A 139 10.48 5.17 -15.03
C TRP A 139 11.00 3.94 -14.28
N GLN A 140 12.19 4.01 -13.71
CA GLN A 140 12.77 2.90 -12.95
C GLN A 140 13.55 3.40 -11.73
N VAL A 141 13.67 2.51 -10.75
CA VAL A 141 14.58 2.67 -9.63
C VAL A 141 16.00 2.44 -10.15
N GLY A 142 16.88 3.42 -9.98
CA GLY A 142 18.29 3.29 -10.26
C GLY A 142 19.06 2.64 -9.10
N THR A 143 20.18 3.23 -8.71
CA THR A 143 20.97 2.76 -7.57
C THR A 143 20.19 2.93 -6.28
N VAL A 144 20.09 1.87 -5.47
CA VAL A 144 19.62 1.93 -4.08
C VAL A 144 20.83 2.00 -3.17
N HIS A 145 20.90 3.05 -2.36
CA HIS A 145 22.03 3.32 -1.48
C HIS A 145 21.85 2.65 -0.10
N ALA A 146 22.94 2.55 0.65
CA ALA A 146 22.96 1.88 1.95
C ALA A 146 22.07 2.55 3.02
N ASP A 147 21.78 3.84 2.87
CA ASP A 147 20.88 4.61 3.73
C ASP A 147 19.39 4.49 3.34
N GLY A 148 19.08 3.68 2.31
CA GLY A 148 17.74 3.48 1.79
C GLY A 148 17.30 4.52 0.75
N SER A 149 18.09 5.56 0.50
CA SER A 149 17.86 6.50 -0.60
C SER A 149 18.04 5.81 -1.95
N PHE A 150 17.49 6.39 -3.01
CA PHE A 150 17.59 5.80 -4.35
C PHE A 150 17.56 6.84 -5.46
N ASP A 151 18.19 6.48 -6.56
CA ASP A 151 18.16 7.28 -7.77
C ASP A 151 16.89 6.98 -8.57
N VAL A 152 16.33 8.01 -9.17
CA VAL A 152 15.20 7.92 -10.09
C VAL A 152 15.75 7.99 -11.51
N CYS A 153 15.46 6.97 -12.32
CA CYS A 153 15.84 6.94 -13.73
C CYS A 153 14.61 7.04 -14.64
N HIS A 154 14.78 7.71 -15.78
CA HIS A 154 13.79 7.80 -16.84
C HIS A 154 14.48 7.57 -18.19
N HIS A 155 14.01 6.55 -18.93
CA HIS A 155 14.64 6.09 -20.18
C HIS A 155 16.15 5.80 -20.04
N GLY A 156 16.57 5.22 -18.91
CA GLY A 156 17.95 4.85 -18.64
C GLY A 156 18.84 5.97 -18.10
N GLU A 157 18.35 7.20 -18.04
CA GLU A 157 19.10 8.34 -17.50
C GLU A 157 18.66 8.63 -16.06
N THR A 158 19.62 8.91 -15.17
CA THR A 158 19.31 9.38 -13.81
C THR A 158 18.80 10.81 -13.87
N VAL A 159 17.57 11.01 -13.40
CA VAL A 159 16.86 12.31 -13.47
C VAL A 159 16.51 12.90 -12.12
N GLY A 160 16.73 12.17 -11.03
CA GLY A 160 16.45 12.61 -9.67
C GLY A 160 16.96 11.67 -8.60
N HIS A 161 16.81 12.07 -7.34
CA HIS A 161 17.21 11.30 -6.17
C HIS A 161 16.17 11.50 -5.06
N VAL A 162 15.80 10.41 -4.37
CA VAL A 162 14.86 10.43 -3.24
C VAL A 162 15.54 9.86 -2.02
N ALA A 163 15.59 10.63 -0.94
CA ALA A 163 16.13 10.24 0.35
C ALA A 163 15.03 10.24 1.41
N TRP A 164 14.54 9.08 1.80
CA TRP A 164 13.46 8.92 2.76
C TRP A 164 13.66 7.70 3.67
N GLU A 165 12.82 7.59 4.70
CA GLU A 165 12.85 6.47 5.65
C GLU A 165 11.87 5.33 5.29
N LEU A 166 11.13 5.45 4.18
CA LEU A 166 10.16 4.43 3.79
C LEU A 166 10.86 3.16 3.29
N MET A 167 10.32 2.03 3.73
CA MET A 167 10.89 0.71 3.44
C MET A 167 10.20 0.02 2.27
N GLY A 168 10.94 -0.88 1.65
CA GLY A 168 10.44 -1.82 0.65
C GLY A 168 10.41 -1.26 -0.77
N GLU A 169 10.54 -2.15 -1.73
CA GLU A 169 10.54 -1.83 -3.15
C GLU A 169 9.20 -1.24 -3.60
N HIS A 170 8.09 -1.70 -3.01
CA HIS A 170 6.77 -1.19 -3.33
C HIS A 170 6.63 0.33 -3.10
N ASN A 171 7.30 0.90 -2.08
CA ASN A 171 7.30 2.34 -1.86
C ASN A 171 8.11 3.08 -2.92
N ARG A 172 9.25 2.52 -3.35
CA ARG A 172 10.04 3.08 -4.46
C ARG A 172 9.25 3.06 -5.78
N MET A 173 8.55 1.95 -6.06
CA MET A 173 7.65 1.85 -7.23
C MET A 173 6.50 2.87 -7.14
N ASN A 174 5.90 3.06 -5.97
CA ASN A 174 4.90 4.10 -5.74
C ASN A 174 5.46 5.51 -5.99
N ALA A 175 6.72 5.77 -5.63
CA ALA A 175 7.38 7.04 -5.90
C ALA A 175 7.52 7.30 -7.40
N LEU A 176 7.96 6.30 -8.18
CA LEU A 176 8.07 6.42 -9.65
C LEU A 176 6.71 6.78 -10.28
N ALA A 177 5.65 6.09 -9.87
CA ALA A 177 4.30 6.37 -10.35
C ALA A 177 3.84 7.80 -10.01
N VAL A 178 4.17 8.26 -8.80
CA VAL A 178 3.84 9.61 -8.33
C VAL A 178 4.64 10.67 -9.09
N ILE A 179 5.93 10.48 -9.34
CA ILE A 179 6.77 11.41 -10.11
C ILE A 179 6.22 11.57 -11.52
N SER A 180 5.88 10.47 -12.21
CA SER A 180 5.26 10.51 -13.54
C SER A 180 3.93 11.28 -13.53
N ALA A 181 3.04 10.98 -12.58
CA ALA A 181 1.74 11.65 -12.46
C ALA A 181 1.87 13.14 -12.09
N ALA A 182 2.80 13.49 -11.20
CA ALA A 182 3.07 14.87 -10.80
C ALA A 182 3.65 15.69 -11.96
N ARG A 183 4.56 15.09 -12.76
CA ARG A 183 5.08 15.71 -13.98
C ARG A 183 3.96 16.03 -14.97
N HIS A 184 2.99 15.14 -15.15
CA HIS A 184 1.82 15.42 -15.99
C HIS A 184 0.93 16.55 -15.43
N ALA A 185 0.94 16.74 -14.10
CA ALA A 185 0.29 17.88 -13.45
C ALA A 185 1.11 19.20 -13.50
N GLY A 186 2.29 19.18 -14.12
CA GLY A 186 3.16 20.35 -14.28
C GLY A 186 4.20 20.55 -13.18
N VAL A 187 4.41 19.57 -12.30
CA VAL A 187 5.48 19.58 -11.28
C VAL A 187 6.78 19.06 -11.93
N ASP A 188 7.87 19.79 -11.79
CA ASP A 188 9.17 19.31 -12.24
C ASP A 188 9.68 18.12 -11.40
N ILE A 189 10.56 17.30 -12.00
CA ILE A 189 11.03 16.06 -11.40
C ILE A 189 11.79 16.32 -10.10
N GLN A 190 12.61 17.36 -10.06
CA GLN A 190 13.42 17.69 -8.89
C GLN A 190 12.53 18.04 -7.70
N THR A 191 11.55 18.92 -7.90
CA THR A 191 10.54 19.27 -6.87
C THR A 191 9.77 18.04 -6.40
N ALA A 192 9.42 17.11 -7.30
CA ALA A 192 8.74 15.88 -6.94
C ALA A 192 9.63 14.98 -6.06
N CYS A 193 10.91 14.85 -6.37
CA CYS A 193 11.89 14.08 -5.57
C CYS A 193 12.12 14.71 -4.19
N GLU A 194 12.25 16.03 -4.09
CA GLU A 194 12.36 16.75 -2.83
C GLU A 194 11.12 16.58 -1.96
N ALA A 195 9.93 16.70 -2.55
CA ALA A 195 8.67 16.46 -1.86
C ALA A 195 8.58 15.03 -1.31
N LEU A 196 8.95 14.02 -2.10
CA LEU A 196 8.96 12.63 -1.67
C LEU A 196 9.97 12.39 -0.55
N SER A 197 11.14 13.06 -0.59
CA SER A 197 12.11 13.00 0.51
C SER A 197 11.60 13.61 1.82
N ALA A 198 10.63 14.55 1.74
CA ALA A 198 9.95 15.15 2.89
C ALA A 198 8.63 14.44 3.27
N PHE A 199 8.29 13.35 2.61
CA PHE A 199 7.05 12.60 2.89
C PHE A 199 7.16 11.76 4.16
N LYS A 200 6.24 11.96 5.10
CA LYS A 200 6.27 11.36 6.45
C LYS A 200 5.58 10.01 6.58
N ASN A 201 5.02 9.46 5.51
CA ASN A 201 4.24 8.22 5.56
C ASN A 201 2.74 8.42 5.86
N VAL A 202 2.04 7.31 5.94
CA VAL A 202 0.61 7.20 6.25
C VAL A 202 0.47 6.39 7.53
N LYS A 203 -0.42 6.80 8.41
CA LYS A 203 -0.73 6.01 9.62
C LYS A 203 -1.09 4.57 9.25
N ARG A 204 -0.69 3.63 10.09
CA ARG A 204 -0.89 2.20 9.88
C ARG A 204 -0.21 1.63 8.62
N ARG A 205 0.93 2.19 8.24
CA ARG A 205 1.84 1.68 7.21
C ARG A 205 3.22 1.56 7.82
N MET A 206 3.54 0.41 8.42
CA MET A 206 4.74 0.17 9.23
C MET A 206 4.93 1.21 10.33
N GLU A 207 3.80 1.71 10.89
CA GLU A 207 3.80 2.71 11.96
C GLU A 207 4.36 2.11 13.25
N ILE A 208 5.40 2.70 13.81
CA ILE A 208 5.95 2.29 15.10
C ILE A 208 4.99 2.78 16.20
N LYS A 209 4.36 1.84 16.92
CA LYS A 209 3.45 2.15 18.03
C LYS A 209 4.20 2.37 19.34
N GLY A 210 5.40 1.82 19.48
CA GLY A 210 6.27 1.99 20.62
C GLY A 210 7.36 0.93 20.71
N THR A 211 8.32 1.18 21.61
CA THR A 211 9.39 0.22 21.96
C THR A 211 9.41 0.06 23.48
N VAL A 212 9.31 -1.16 23.95
CA VAL A 212 9.32 -1.52 25.39
C VAL A 212 10.30 -2.66 25.61
N ASN A 213 11.20 -2.54 26.57
CA ASN A 213 12.21 -3.54 26.89
C ASN A 213 13.02 -4.04 25.68
N GLY A 214 13.30 -3.15 24.72
CA GLY A 214 14.03 -3.48 23.48
C GLY A 214 13.17 -4.16 22.42
N ILE A 215 11.86 -4.33 22.62
CA ILE A 215 10.92 -4.92 21.68
C ILE A 215 10.13 -3.80 21.00
N THR A 216 10.15 -3.76 19.66
CA THR A 216 9.45 -2.73 18.87
C THR A 216 8.16 -3.28 18.29
N VAL A 217 7.04 -2.58 18.50
CA VAL A 217 5.70 -2.93 18.00
C VAL A 217 5.32 -2.03 16.84
N TYR A 218 4.93 -2.65 15.71
CA TYR A 218 4.50 -1.98 14.49
C TYR A 218 3.02 -2.23 14.23
N ASP A 219 2.36 -1.25 13.58
CA ASP A 219 1.00 -1.36 13.03
C ASP A 219 1.05 -1.26 11.51
N ASP A 220 0.52 -2.27 10.82
CA ASP A 220 0.39 -2.26 9.37
C ASP A 220 -1.01 -2.70 8.91
N PHE A 221 -1.48 -2.12 7.82
CA PHE A 221 -2.79 -2.40 7.25
C PHE A 221 -2.80 -3.63 6.32
N ALA A 222 -1.66 -4.30 6.13
CA ALA A 222 -1.54 -5.47 5.25
C ALA A 222 -2.56 -6.55 5.64
N HIS A 223 -3.33 -7.01 4.68
CA HIS A 223 -4.38 -8.01 4.86
C HIS A 223 -4.60 -8.89 3.61
N HIS A 224 -3.80 -8.70 2.57
CA HIS A 224 -3.72 -9.54 1.37
C HIS A 224 -2.35 -10.23 1.33
N PRO A 225 -2.22 -11.49 0.84
CA PRO A 225 -0.95 -12.22 0.85
C PRO A 225 0.23 -11.44 0.29
N THR A 226 0.07 -10.80 -0.88
CA THR A 226 1.13 -9.97 -1.48
C THR A 226 1.53 -8.80 -0.57
N ALA A 227 0.56 -8.11 0.05
CA ALA A 227 0.83 -7.01 0.97
C ALA A 227 1.54 -7.51 2.25
N ILE A 228 1.15 -8.67 2.79
CA ILE A 228 1.78 -9.31 3.95
C ILE A 228 3.25 -9.62 3.63
N GLU A 229 3.51 -10.27 2.49
CA GLU A 229 4.86 -10.64 2.05
C GLU A 229 5.75 -9.40 1.90
N THR A 230 5.31 -8.40 1.14
CA THR A 230 6.09 -7.17 0.90
C THR A 230 6.33 -6.36 2.17
N THR A 231 5.40 -6.37 3.13
CA THR A 231 5.55 -5.71 4.43
C THR A 231 6.60 -6.43 5.29
N ILE A 232 6.56 -7.77 5.36
CA ILE A 232 7.56 -8.56 6.09
C ILE A 232 8.93 -8.42 5.46
N GLU A 233 9.05 -8.45 4.13
CA GLU A 233 10.30 -8.25 3.41
C GLU A 233 10.88 -6.84 3.65
N GLY A 234 10.05 -5.81 3.62
CA GLY A 234 10.44 -4.44 3.93
C GLY A 234 11.00 -4.32 5.36
N LEU A 235 10.33 -4.93 6.34
CA LEU A 235 10.82 -4.97 7.71
C LEU A 235 12.14 -5.75 7.81
N ARG A 236 12.23 -6.91 7.15
CA ARG A 236 13.44 -7.74 7.13
C ARG A 236 14.67 -6.98 6.59
N GLN A 237 14.50 -6.20 5.53
CA GLN A 237 15.57 -5.36 4.98
C GLN A 237 16.07 -4.33 6.00
N ARG A 238 15.18 -3.79 6.83
CA ARG A 238 15.52 -2.80 7.86
C ARG A 238 16.22 -3.41 9.08
N VAL A 239 15.71 -4.56 9.57
CA VAL A 239 16.14 -5.14 10.85
C VAL A 239 17.20 -6.23 10.69
N GLY A 240 17.53 -6.60 9.45
CA GLY A 240 18.53 -7.62 9.16
C GLY A 240 18.19 -8.98 9.76
N ASN A 241 19.00 -9.48 10.68
CA ASN A 241 18.85 -10.79 11.32
C ASN A 241 18.01 -10.76 12.61
N ALA A 242 17.50 -9.60 13.03
CA ALA A 242 16.64 -9.53 14.21
C ALA A 242 15.31 -10.29 13.97
N ARG A 243 14.74 -10.86 15.04
CA ARG A 243 13.54 -11.69 14.90
C ARG A 243 12.32 -10.82 14.57
N ILE A 244 11.51 -11.30 13.64
CA ILE A 244 10.21 -10.72 13.26
C ILE A 244 9.12 -11.68 13.75
N LEU A 245 8.28 -11.20 14.65
CA LEU A 245 7.07 -11.86 15.13
C LEU A 245 5.88 -11.28 14.34
N ALA A 246 5.42 -11.99 13.31
CA ALA A 246 4.27 -11.56 12.51
C ALA A 246 2.97 -11.90 13.20
N VAL A 247 2.13 -10.91 13.48
CA VAL A 247 0.82 -11.06 14.14
C VAL A 247 -0.26 -10.69 13.14
N LEU A 248 -1.10 -11.64 12.73
CA LEU A 248 -2.09 -11.50 11.67
C LEU A 248 -3.52 -11.67 12.19
N GLU A 249 -4.41 -10.74 11.82
CA GLU A 249 -5.87 -10.89 11.92
C GLU A 249 -6.46 -11.06 10.50
N PRO A 250 -6.90 -12.28 10.10
CA PRO A 250 -7.62 -12.48 8.85
C PRO A 250 -9.04 -11.89 8.96
N ARG A 251 -9.25 -10.66 8.53
CA ARG A 251 -10.49 -9.91 8.80
C ARG A 251 -11.25 -9.44 7.55
N SER A 252 -10.57 -9.15 6.44
CA SER A 252 -11.25 -8.71 5.21
C SER A 252 -12.25 -9.77 4.72
N ASN A 253 -13.25 -9.37 3.92
CA ASN A 253 -14.24 -10.33 3.40
C ASN A 253 -13.56 -11.47 2.64
N THR A 254 -12.59 -11.17 1.78
CA THR A 254 -11.81 -12.17 1.04
C THR A 254 -11.08 -13.13 1.98
N MET A 255 -10.47 -12.61 3.07
CA MET A 255 -9.79 -13.45 4.07
C MET A 255 -10.76 -14.30 4.87
N LYS A 256 -11.92 -13.76 5.26
CA LYS A 256 -12.97 -14.52 5.98
C LYS A 256 -13.55 -15.65 5.13
N LEU A 257 -13.75 -15.44 3.84
CA LEU A 257 -14.18 -16.46 2.89
C LEU A 257 -13.13 -17.57 2.70
N GLY A 258 -11.89 -17.36 3.15
CA GLY A 258 -10.80 -18.34 3.00
C GLY A 258 -10.27 -18.48 1.57
N THR A 259 -10.64 -17.59 0.66
CA THR A 259 -10.22 -17.62 -0.74
C THR A 259 -8.69 -17.55 -0.87
N MET A 260 -8.04 -16.77 0.00
CA MET A 260 -6.59 -16.56 0.01
C MET A 260 -5.81 -17.50 0.94
N LYS A 261 -6.49 -18.42 1.67
CA LYS A 261 -5.84 -19.27 2.68
C LYS A 261 -4.66 -20.08 2.16
N ALA A 262 -4.69 -20.50 0.90
CA ALA A 262 -3.62 -21.29 0.28
C ALA A 262 -2.33 -20.48 0.04
N ALA A 263 -2.42 -19.16 -0.15
CA ALA A 263 -1.28 -18.27 -0.39
C ALA A 263 -0.65 -17.74 0.92
N LEU A 264 -1.38 -17.79 2.04
CA LEU A 264 -0.92 -17.25 3.33
C LEU A 264 0.38 -17.87 3.86
N PRO A 265 0.60 -19.20 3.81
CA PRO A 265 1.85 -19.77 4.32
C PRO A 265 3.09 -19.19 3.61
N ALA A 266 3.02 -19.01 2.29
CA ALA A 266 4.12 -18.44 1.51
C ALA A 266 4.38 -16.99 1.90
N SER A 267 3.33 -16.17 2.03
CA SER A 267 3.44 -14.74 2.37
C SER A 267 4.00 -14.47 3.77
N LEU A 268 3.86 -15.43 4.69
CA LEU A 268 4.33 -15.34 6.07
C LEU A 268 5.71 -15.96 6.28
N LYS A 269 6.29 -16.59 5.26
CA LYS A 269 7.54 -17.38 5.37
C LYS A 269 8.73 -16.56 5.87
N GLY A 270 8.80 -15.27 5.55
CA GLY A 270 9.87 -14.35 5.94
C GLY A 270 9.90 -13.98 7.43
N ALA A 271 8.84 -14.28 8.20
CA ALA A 271 8.81 -14.07 9.64
C ALA A 271 9.46 -15.23 10.40
N ASP A 272 10.03 -14.96 11.59
CA ASP A 272 10.66 -15.95 12.45
C ASP A 272 9.62 -16.69 13.31
N GLN A 273 8.57 -15.98 13.76
CA GLN A 273 7.39 -16.52 14.42
C GLN A 273 6.14 -15.93 13.78
N VAL A 274 5.06 -16.70 13.75
CA VAL A 274 3.77 -16.30 13.17
C VAL A 274 2.66 -16.55 14.16
N PHE A 275 1.95 -15.49 14.53
CA PHE A 275 0.78 -15.55 15.40
C PHE A 275 -0.45 -15.19 14.57
N CYS A 276 -1.38 -16.12 14.42
CA CYS A 276 -2.60 -15.91 13.65
C CYS A 276 -3.84 -15.98 14.53
N TYR A 277 -4.61 -14.90 14.59
CA TYR A 277 -5.85 -14.85 15.36
C TYR A 277 -7.00 -15.47 14.58
N ALA A 278 -7.56 -16.55 15.09
CA ALA A 278 -8.62 -17.33 14.44
C ALA A 278 -10.03 -17.02 14.95
N GLY A 279 -10.20 -16.04 15.85
CA GLY A 279 -11.50 -15.70 16.44
C GLY A 279 -12.51 -15.03 15.50
N GLY A 280 -12.09 -14.65 14.28
CA GLY A 280 -12.93 -13.93 13.31
C GLY A 280 -13.20 -14.68 12.00
N VAL A 281 -12.80 -15.95 11.88
CA VAL A 281 -12.91 -16.75 10.65
C VAL A 281 -13.50 -18.14 10.92
N ASP A 282 -14.24 -18.69 9.96
CA ASP A 282 -14.90 -19.98 10.05
C ASP A 282 -14.07 -21.15 9.47
N TRP A 283 -12.99 -20.85 8.74
CA TRP A 283 -12.09 -21.88 8.20
C TRP A 283 -10.98 -22.26 9.20
N ASN A 284 -10.41 -23.45 9.02
CA ASN A 284 -9.38 -23.99 9.91
C ASN A 284 -8.01 -23.31 9.66
N VAL A 285 -7.69 -22.29 10.47
CA VAL A 285 -6.43 -21.53 10.38
C VAL A 285 -5.21 -22.43 10.61
N ALA A 286 -5.26 -23.32 11.59
CA ALA A 286 -4.13 -24.20 11.91
C ALA A 286 -3.82 -25.15 10.74
N GLU A 287 -4.83 -25.68 10.07
CA GLU A 287 -4.68 -26.54 8.90
C GLU A 287 -4.11 -25.74 7.71
N ALA A 288 -4.69 -24.58 7.40
CA ALA A 288 -4.25 -23.77 6.27
C ALA A 288 -2.81 -23.27 6.43
N LEU A 289 -2.38 -22.96 7.64
CA LEU A 289 -1.03 -22.47 7.96
C LEU A 289 -0.06 -23.55 8.39
N ALA A 290 -0.46 -24.84 8.39
CA ALA A 290 0.38 -25.98 8.77
C ALA A 290 1.77 -26.01 8.07
N PRO A 291 1.93 -25.55 6.80
CA PRO A 291 3.25 -25.48 6.16
C PRO A 291 4.27 -24.60 6.88
N LEU A 292 3.85 -23.70 7.79
CA LEU A 292 4.75 -22.89 8.61
C LEU A 292 5.43 -23.69 9.75
N GLY A 293 4.93 -24.87 10.05
CA GLY A 293 5.54 -25.76 11.04
C GLY A 293 5.57 -25.18 12.45
N GLY A 294 6.69 -25.40 13.16
CA GLY A 294 6.86 -25.04 14.58
C GLY A 294 6.90 -23.55 14.89
N LYS A 295 6.93 -22.67 13.87
CA LYS A 295 6.86 -21.22 14.09
C LYS A 295 5.44 -20.65 14.14
N LEU A 296 4.41 -21.49 13.93
CA LEU A 296 3.01 -21.09 13.91
C LEU A 296 2.36 -21.18 15.28
N HIS A 297 1.71 -20.10 15.71
CA HIS A 297 0.85 -20.02 16.89
C HIS A 297 -0.54 -19.57 16.46
N VAL A 298 -1.57 -20.32 16.83
CA VAL A 298 -2.97 -20.00 16.50
C VAL A 298 -3.78 -19.84 17.77
N GLY A 299 -4.48 -18.71 17.91
CA GLY A 299 -5.32 -18.41 19.07
C GLY A 299 -6.72 -17.96 18.68
N LYS A 300 -7.73 -18.29 19.49
CA LYS A 300 -9.12 -17.82 19.34
C LYS A 300 -9.56 -16.92 20.48
N ASP A 301 -9.04 -17.13 21.68
CA ASP A 301 -9.24 -16.24 22.81
C ASP A 301 -8.25 -15.08 22.70
N PHE A 302 -8.74 -13.86 22.76
CA PHE A 302 -7.94 -12.67 22.48
C PHE A 302 -6.88 -12.37 23.55
N ASP A 303 -7.24 -12.51 24.83
CA ASP A 303 -6.32 -12.21 25.92
C ASP A 303 -5.25 -13.30 26.06
N ALA A 304 -5.62 -14.56 25.89
CA ALA A 304 -4.66 -15.68 25.81
C ALA A 304 -3.73 -15.54 24.59
N PHE A 305 -4.24 -15.05 23.45
CA PHE A 305 -3.45 -14.80 22.26
C PHE A 305 -2.39 -13.69 22.48
N VAL A 306 -2.78 -12.58 23.13
CA VAL A 306 -1.82 -11.53 23.53
C VAL A 306 -0.77 -12.08 24.48
N ALA A 307 -1.17 -12.86 25.50
CA ALA A 307 -0.25 -13.45 26.45
C ALA A 307 0.76 -14.40 25.78
N GLU A 308 0.32 -15.18 24.77
CA GLU A 308 1.20 -16.08 24.03
C GLU A 308 2.24 -15.32 23.19
N ILE A 309 1.87 -14.17 22.56
CA ILE A 309 2.81 -13.30 21.84
C ILE A 309 3.87 -12.78 22.82
N VAL A 310 3.45 -12.22 23.95
CA VAL A 310 4.35 -11.64 24.97
C VAL A 310 5.30 -12.68 25.53
N LYS A 311 4.82 -13.90 25.81
CA LYS A 311 5.62 -15.02 26.30
C LYS A 311 6.74 -15.44 25.35
N ASN A 312 6.53 -15.30 24.04
CA ASN A 312 7.50 -15.65 22.98
C ASN A 312 8.40 -14.49 22.57
N ALA A 313 8.12 -13.27 23.02
CA ALA A 313 8.89 -12.08 22.66
C ALA A 313 10.14 -11.93 23.55
N GLU A 314 11.24 -11.52 22.94
CA GLU A 314 12.55 -11.31 23.57
C GLU A 314 13.10 -9.92 23.19
N ALA A 315 14.01 -9.41 24.01
CA ALA A 315 14.67 -8.12 23.70
C ALA A 315 15.39 -8.18 22.34
N GLY A 316 15.13 -7.17 21.50
CA GLY A 316 15.62 -7.11 20.12
C GLY A 316 14.59 -7.58 19.08
N ASP A 317 13.42 -8.08 19.50
CA ASP A 317 12.38 -8.53 18.59
C ASP A 317 11.58 -7.37 17.99
N HIS A 318 11.00 -7.64 16.81
CA HIS A 318 10.11 -6.76 16.09
C HIS A 318 8.74 -7.42 15.93
N ILE A 319 7.73 -6.93 16.64
CA ILE A 319 6.34 -7.44 16.56
C ILE A 319 5.61 -6.64 15.49
N LEU A 320 5.32 -7.28 14.36
CA LEU A 320 4.60 -6.70 13.23
C LEU A 320 3.13 -7.12 13.28
N VAL A 321 2.26 -6.21 13.67
CA VAL A 321 0.81 -6.44 13.71
C VAL A 321 0.19 -6.02 12.38
N MET A 322 -0.51 -6.95 11.72
CA MET A 322 -1.13 -6.77 10.41
C MET A 322 -2.63 -7.03 10.48
N SER A 323 -3.43 -6.00 10.21
CA SER A 323 -4.90 -6.07 10.19
C SER A 323 -5.50 -4.86 9.47
N ASN A 324 -6.59 -5.05 8.71
CA ASN A 324 -7.39 -3.95 8.16
C ASN A 324 -8.46 -3.43 9.13
N GLY A 325 -8.46 -3.86 10.38
CA GLY A 325 -9.36 -3.41 11.44
C GLY A 325 -8.63 -2.87 12.67
N GLY A 326 -9.38 -2.63 13.74
CA GLY A 326 -8.82 -2.14 15.00
C GLY A 326 -8.17 -3.23 15.86
N PHE A 327 -8.28 -4.49 15.47
CA PHE A 327 -7.72 -5.67 16.15
C PHE A 327 -7.82 -5.60 17.69
N GLY A 328 -9.00 -5.24 18.20
CA GLY A 328 -9.25 -5.20 19.65
C GLY A 328 -8.32 -4.29 20.46
N GLY A 329 -7.60 -3.34 19.81
CA GLY A 329 -6.61 -2.51 20.47
C GLY A 329 -5.33 -3.24 20.87
N ILE A 330 -4.98 -4.31 20.15
CA ILE A 330 -3.85 -5.22 20.45
C ILE A 330 -2.52 -4.48 20.69
N HIS A 331 -2.25 -3.39 19.96
CA HIS A 331 -1.01 -2.63 20.11
C HIS A 331 -0.83 -2.08 21.53
N GLY A 332 -1.87 -1.46 22.07
CA GLY A 332 -1.86 -0.95 23.45
C GLY A 332 -1.69 -2.07 24.48
N LYS A 333 -2.39 -3.19 24.29
CA LYS A 333 -2.28 -4.36 25.18
C LYS A 333 -0.89 -5.00 25.14
N LEU A 334 -0.28 -5.12 23.95
CA LEU A 334 1.09 -5.62 23.82
C LEU A 334 2.08 -4.68 24.52
N LEU A 335 2.02 -3.37 24.25
CA LEU A 335 2.93 -2.41 24.87
C LEU A 335 2.78 -2.37 26.40
N GLU A 336 1.58 -2.59 26.93
CA GLU A 336 1.35 -2.66 28.38
C GLU A 336 1.90 -3.98 28.97
N ALA A 337 1.63 -5.10 28.33
CA ALA A 337 2.04 -6.42 28.82
C ALA A 337 3.55 -6.70 28.66
N LEU A 338 4.25 -5.94 27.81
CA LEU A 338 5.72 -6.00 27.63
C LEU A 338 6.49 -5.16 28.65
N LYS A 339 5.82 -4.35 29.50
CA LYS A 339 6.45 -3.57 30.57
C LYS A 339 6.93 -4.47 31.70
#